data_ba198c418a146ee8f1dd4e14ccfd1ad2
#
_entry.id   ba198c418a146ee8f1dd4e14ccfd1ad2
#
_cell.length_a   1.000
_cell.length_b   1.000
_cell.length_c   1.000
_cell.angle_alpha   90.00
_cell.angle_beta   90.00
_cell.angle_gamma   90.00
#
_symmetry.space_group_name_H-M   'P 1'
#
loop_
_entity.id
_entity.type
_entity.pdbx_description
1 polymer ?
#
loop_
_entity_poly.entity_id
_entity_poly.type
_entity_poly.pdbx_seq_one_letter_code
_entity_poly.pdbx_strand_id
1 'polypeptide(L)'
;GLGEYRAVDLANIEETKAALDWALALGPVSRLVNNVGMVLPALLEDTSLEDFDTLMALNVRCAIQCTQALAPAMRERNMGRIVNIASRAALGKALRTNYSASKAALIGLTRTWSLELAADGITVNCICPGPIATELYKIANPADDPRTIASLATIPAGRIGTPEDIAQAAAFFLHEDSGFINGQTLFVCGASSVGRAGV
;
A
#
# COMPACT_ATOMS: atom_id res chain seq x y z
N GLY A 1 -12.88 -15.60 14.17
CA GLY A 1 -12.29 -14.87 15.28
C GLY A 1 -11.47 -13.73 14.78
N LEU A 2 -11.33 -12.67 15.56
CA LEU A 2 -10.32 -11.64 15.31
C LEU A 2 -8.96 -12.32 15.50
N GLY A 3 -8.03 -12.12 14.56
CA GLY A 3 -6.67 -12.67 14.66
C GLY A 3 -5.89 -12.02 15.82
N GLU A 4 -4.67 -12.51 16.03
CA GLU A 4 -3.72 -11.91 16.96
C GLU A 4 -3.23 -10.57 16.41
N TYR A 5 -2.94 -9.61 17.30
CA TYR A 5 -2.37 -8.33 16.90
C TYR A 5 -1.28 -7.87 17.87
N ARG A 6 -0.34 -7.09 17.37
CA ARG A 6 0.70 -6.45 18.17
C ARG A 6 0.88 -5.01 17.70
N ALA A 7 0.74 -4.05 18.61
CA ALA A 7 0.99 -2.64 18.34
C ALA A 7 2.49 -2.34 18.48
N VAL A 8 3.09 -1.78 17.42
CA VAL A 8 4.50 -1.38 17.36
C VAL A 8 4.66 -0.18 16.43
N ASP A 9 5.74 0.57 16.61
CA ASP A 9 6.16 1.56 15.62
C ASP A 9 6.91 0.88 14.46
N LEU A 10 6.26 0.76 13.31
CA LEU A 10 6.87 0.17 12.11
C LEU A 10 7.91 1.07 11.42
N ALA A 11 8.08 2.33 11.85
CA ALA A 11 9.22 3.14 11.46
C ALA A 11 10.49 2.79 12.27
N ASN A 12 10.33 2.10 13.40
CA ASN A 12 11.44 1.59 14.20
C ASN A 12 11.85 0.17 13.74
N ILE A 13 13.10 0.00 13.36
CA ILE A 13 13.65 -1.26 12.83
C ILE A 13 13.55 -2.40 13.85
N GLU A 14 13.94 -2.13 15.10
CA GLU A 14 14.00 -3.15 16.15
C GLU A 14 12.59 -3.58 16.61
N GLU A 15 11.68 -2.63 16.74
CA GLU A 15 10.28 -2.93 17.06
C GLU A 15 9.61 -3.73 15.93
N THR A 16 9.85 -3.35 14.67
CA THR A 16 9.37 -4.09 13.52
C THR A 16 9.92 -5.51 13.52
N LYS A 17 11.24 -5.68 13.77
CA LYS A 17 11.86 -7.00 13.86
C LYS A 17 11.21 -7.84 14.96
N ALA A 18 11.05 -7.29 16.15
CA ALA A 18 10.45 -8.01 17.28
C ALA A 18 8.99 -8.41 17.01
N ALA A 19 8.23 -7.58 16.26
CA ALA A 19 6.87 -7.92 15.84
C ALA A 19 6.84 -9.05 14.81
N LEU A 20 7.79 -9.07 13.87
CA LEU A 20 7.93 -10.11 12.86
C LEU A 20 8.36 -11.44 13.47
N ASP A 21 9.34 -11.42 14.40
CA ASP A 21 9.75 -12.61 15.16
C ASP A 21 8.57 -13.20 15.95
N TRP A 22 7.76 -12.33 16.59
CA TRP A 22 6.54 -12.75 17.26
C TRP A 22 5.51 -13.37 16.30
N ALA A 23 5.28 -12.76 15.15
CA ALA A 23 4.32 -13.28 14.17
C ALA A 23 4.75 -14.65 13.62
N LEU A 24 6.04 -14.84 13.35
CA LEU A 24 6.60 -16.11 12.90
C LEU A 24 6.55 -17.21 13.98
N ALA A 25 6.61 -16.84 15.27
CA ALA A 25 6.46 -17.78 16.39
C ALA A 25 5.01 -18.32 16.50
N LEU A 26 4.00 -17.60 15.99
CA LEU A 26 2.60 -18.07 15.93
C LEU A 26 2.38 -19.10 14.82
N GLY A 27 3.25 -19.13 13.83
CA GLY A 27 3.18 -20.05 12.70
C GLY A 27 3.64 -19.40 11.41
N PRO A 28 3.73 -20.18 10.33
CA PRO A 28 4.21 -19.68 9.05
C PRO A 28 3.19 -18.75 8.40
N VAL A 29 3.68 -17.56 7.99
CA VAL A 29 2.91 -16.56 7.28
C VAL A 29 3.02 -16.82 5.78
N SER A 30 1.90 -17.03 5.11
CA SER A 30 1.85 -17.25 3.65
C SER A 30 1.23 -16.07 2.88
N ARG A 31 0.66 -15.09 3.57
CA ARG A 31 0.03 -13.92 2.96
C ARG A 31 0.44 -12.64 3.71
N LEU A 32 0.93 -11.65 2.97
CA LEU A 32 1.39 -10.38 3.52
C LEU A 32 0.68 -9.21 2.81
N VAL A 33 0.14 -8.28 3.56
CA VAL A 33 -0.33 -6.99 3.05
C VAL A 33 0.47 -5.87 3.69
N ASN A 34 1.34 -5.23 2.93
CA ASN A 34 2.06 -4.03 3.32
C ASN A 34 1.13 -2.81 3.14
N ASN A 35 0.32 -2.53 4.16
CA ASN A 35 -0.72 -1.50 4.10
C ASN A 35 -0.34 -0.20 4.83
N VAL A 36 0.53 -0.28 5.84
CA VAL A 36 0.85 0.88 6.66
C VAL A 36 1.46 2.01 5.84
N GLY A 37 1.10 3.22 6.18
CA GLY A 37 1.66 4.40 5.55
C GLY A 37 1.07 5.68 6.11
N MET A 38 1.83 6.76 5.97
CA MET A 38 1.45 8.10 6.35
C MET A 38 1.66 9.07 5.19
N VAL A 39 1.10 10.26 5.31
CA VAL A 39 1.24 11.35 4.36
C VAL A 39 1.51 12.65 5.11
N LEU A 40 2.51 13.40 4.66
CA LEU A 40 2.86 14.74 5.15
C LEU A 40 2.75 15.70 3.95
N PRO A 41 1.66 16.48 3.85
CA PRO A 41 1.46 17.40 2.73
C PRO A 41 2.34 18.64 2.87
N ALA A 42 3.09 18.95 1.80
CA ALA A 42 3.86 20.19 1.70
C ALA A 42 4.00 20.62 0.24
N LEU A 43 4.17 21.92 0.00
CA LEU A 43 4.66 22.43 -1.28
C LEU A 43 6.11 21.96 -1.49
N LEU A 44 6.60 22.03 -2.73
CA LEU A 44 7.97 21.57 -3.02
C LEU A 44 9.00 22.36 -2.20
N GLU A 45 8.85 23.67 -2.11
CA GLU A 45 9.70 24.60 -1.38
C GLU A 45 9.68 24.38 0.14
N ASP A 46 8.58 23.85 0.68
CA ASP A 46 8.37 23.60 2.10
C ASP A 46 8.64 22.13 2.49
N THR A 47 9.01 21.29 1.52
CA THR A 47 9.26 19.87 1.75
C THR A 47 10.58 19.68 2.52
N SER A 48 10.52 19.15 3.75
CA SER A 48 11.73 18.86 4.53
C SER A 48 12.32 17.49 4.17
N LEU A 49 13.65 17.37 4.28
CA LEU A 49 14.33 16.07 4.09
C LEU A 49 14.09 15.14 5.30
N GLU A 50 13.84 15.68 6.48
CA GLU A 50 13.46 14.90 7.66
C GLU A 50 12.10 14.22 7.46
N ASP A 51 11.12 14.93 6.89
CA ASP A 51 9.83 14.35 6.51
C ASP A 51 9.99 13.28 5.41
N PHE A 52 10.94 13.49 4.48
CA PHE A 52 11.26 12.48 3.48
C PHE A 52 11.77 11.20 4.14
N ASP A 53 12.75 11.29 5.03
CA ASP A 53 13.32 10.13 5.73
C ASP A 53 12.25 9.41 6.58
N THR A 54 11.41 10.17 7.27
CA THR A 54 10.28 9.64 8.06
C THR A 54 9.29 8.87 7.18
N LEU A 55 8.88 9.45 6.06
CA LEU A 55 7.97 8.80 5.11
C LEU A 55 8.59 7.57 4.46
N MET A 56 9.87 7.63 4.09
CA MET A 56 10.56 6.48 3.51
C MET A 56 10.74 5.35 4.53
N ALA A 57 11.00 5.68 5.79
CA ALA A 57 11.08 4.70 6.87
C ALA A 57 9.76 3.92 7.02
N LEU A 58 8.64 4.62 7.15
CA LEU A 58 7.35 3.98 7.39
C LEU A 58 6.72 3.40 6.13
N ASN A 59 6.73 4.13 5.00
CA ASN A 59 6.00 3.72 3.80
C ASN A 59 6.76 2.71 2.94
N VAL A 60 8.10 2.62 3.05
CA VAL A 60 8.94 1.82 2.15
C VAL A 60 9.80 0.82 2.91
N ARG A 61 10.66 1.31 3.84
CA ARG A 61 11.59 0.44 4.56
C ARG A 61 10.87 -0.66 5.33
N CYS A 62 9.76 -0.36 6.00
CA CYS A 62 9.01 -1.39 6.73
C CYS A 62 8.47 -2.49 5.80
N ALA A 63 8.02 -2.14 4.58
CA ALA A 63 7.57 -3.13 3.60
C ALA A 63 8.72 -4.05 3.14
N ILE A 64 9.93 -3.49 2.96
CA ILE A 64 11.14 -4.28 2.68
C ILE A 64 11.41 -5.23 3.84
N GLN A 65 11.43 -4.72 5.06
CA GLN A 65 11.73 -5.49 6.27
C GLN A 65 10.73 -6.62 6.50
N CYS A 66 9.43 -6.33 6.34
CA CYS A 66 8.37 -7.35 6.44
C CYS A 66 8.54 -8.44 5.38
N THR A 67 8.80 -8.05 4.13
CA THR A 67 8.96 -8.99 3.03
C THR A 67 10.21 -9.86 3.23
N GLN A 68 11.35 -9.28 3.62
CA GLN A 68 12.59 -10.00 3.90
C GLN A 68 12.41 -11.04 5.01
N ALA A 69 11.70 -10.70 6.08
CA ALA A 69 11.50 -11.60 7.22
C ALA A 69 10.54 -12.76 6.89
N LEU A 70 9.52 -12.53 6.04
CA LEU A 70 8.47 -13.52 5.79
C LEU A 70 8.72 -14.38 4.54
N ALA A 71 9.48 -13.88 3.55
CA ALA A 71 9.76 -14.60 2.31
C ALA A 71 10.43 -15.97 2.51
N PRO A 72 11.36 -16.19 3.45
CA PRO A 72 11.94 -17.52 3.67
C PRO A 72 10.90 -18.60 3.95
N ALA A 73 9.96 -18.35 4.87
CA ALA A 73 8.91 -19.31 5.19
C ALA A 73 7.91 -19.54 4.02
N MET A 74 7.72 -18.54 3.16
CA MET A 74 6.94 -18.68 1.92
C MET A 74 7.66 -19.55 0.90
N ARG A 75 9.01 -19.39 0.76
CA ARG A 75 9.86 -20.22 -0.12
C ARG A 75 9.83 -21.69 0.27
N GLU A 76 10.00 -22.00 1.56
CA GLU A 76 9.95 -23.37 2.06
C GLU A 76 8.65 -24.10 1.70
N ARG A 77 7.55 -23.36 1.56
CA ARG A 77 6.23 -23.88 1.22
C ARG A 77 5.92 -23.83 -0.27
N ASN A 78 6.81 -23.22 -1.06
CA ASN A 78 6.55 -22.90 -2.46
C ASN A 78 5.20 -22.19 -2.68
N MET A 79 4.85 -21.30 -1.74
CA MET A 79 3.56 -20.58 -1.71
C MET A 79 3.66 -19.29 -0.90
N GLY A 80 3.44 -18.16 -1.55
CA GLY A 80 3.33 -16.86 -0.92
C GLY A 80 2.50 -15.88 -1.74
N ARG A 81 1.81 -14.96 -1.06
CA ARG A 81 1.06 -13.87 -1.69
C ARG A 81 1.38 -12.57 -0.96
N ILE A 82 1.95 -11.62 -1.68
CA ILE A 82 2.35 -10.31 -1.13
C ILE A 82 1.60 -9.22 -1.88
N VAL A 83 0.96 -8.33 -1.14
CA VAL A 83 0.24 -7.17 -1.68
C VAL A 83 0.79 -5.90 -1.05
N ASN A 84 1.32 -5.01 -1.88
CA ASN A 84 1.77 -3.69 -1.48
C ASN A 84 0.66 -2.66 -1.72
N ILE A 85 0.31 -1.88 -0.70
CA ILE A 85 -0.68 -0.79 -0.83
C ILE A 85 0.06 0.52 -1.12
N ALA A 86 0.10 0.87 -2.40
CA ALA A 86 0.66 2.13 -2.86
C ALA A 86 -0.37 3.26 -2.81
N SER A 87 -0.52 4.04 -3.84
CA SER A 87 -1.54 5.09 -3.98
C SER A 87 -1.62 5.55 -5.43
N ARG A 88 -2.76 6.06 -5.87
CA ARG A 88 -2.87 6.83 -7.11
C ARG A 88 -1.92 8.04 -7.14
N ALA A 89 -1.53 8.57 -5.97
CA ALA A 89 -0.56 9.65 -5.87
C ALA A 89 0.83 9.27 -6.43
N ALA A 90 1.14 7.99 -6.62
CA ALA A 90 2.35 7.55 -7.33
C ALA A 90 2.44 8.07 -8.77
N LEU A 91 1.31 8.45 -9.38
CA LEU A 91 1.26 9.11 -10.71
C LEU A 91 1.52 10.63 -10.64
N GLY A 92 1.74 11.17 -9.45
CA GLY A 92 1.88 12.59 -9.18
C GLY A 92 0.61 13.20 -8.58
N LYS A 93 0.81 13.99 -7.54
CA LYS A 93 -0.23 14.79 -6.89
C LYS A 93 0.42 16.01 -6.23
N ALA A 94 -0.14 17.21 -6.46
CA ALA A 94 0.31 18.41 -5.79
C ALA A 94 0.34 18.25 -4.26
N LEU A 95 1.26 18.90 -3.59
CA LEU A 95 1.50 18.83 -2.13
C LEU A 95 1.91 17.43 -1.64
N ARG A 96 2.48 16.56 -2.48
CA ARG A 96 2.74 15.16 -2.12
C ARG A 96 4.13 14.67 -2.59
N THR A 97 5.14 15.54 -2.65
CA THR A 97 6.48 15.19 -3.14
C THR A 97 7.00 13.91 -2.49
N ASN A 98 7.16 13.88 -1.16
CA ASN A 98 7.69 12.73 -0.43
C ASN A 98 6.75 11.52 -0.48
N TYR A 99 5.44 11.78 -0.36
CA TYR A 99 4.44 10.71 -0.40
C TYR A 99 4.36 10.04 -1.77
N SER A 100 4.33 10.83 -2.85
CA SER A 100 4.30 10.29 -4.22
C SER A 100 5.55 9.46 -4.51
N ALA A 101 6.74 9.93 -4.09
CA ALA A 101 7.99 9.20 -4.21
C ALA A 101 7.93 7.86 -3.46
N SER A 102 7.48 7.86 -2.20
CA SER A 102 7.39 6.63 -1.39
C SER A 102 6.39 5.61 -1.97
N LYS A 103 5.26 6.07 -2.51
CA LYS A 103 4.25 5.18 -3.10
C LYS A 103 4.64 4.70 -4.51
N ALA A 104 5.43 5.47 -5.26
CA ALA A 104 6.05 5.02 -6.51
C ALA A 104 7.14 3.95 -6.25
N ALA A 105 7.90 4.09 -5.16
CA ALA A 105 8.88 3.09 -4.74
C ALA A 105 8.24 1.72 -4.53
N LEU A 106 7.04 1.64 -3.90
CA LEU A 106 6.32 0.36 -3.71
C LEU A 106 5.96 -0.32 -5.04
N ILE A 107 5.65 0.44 -6.09
CA ILE A 107 5.42 -0.10 -7.43
C ILE A 107 6.70 -0.72 -8.00
N GLY A 108 7.85 -0.04 -7.84
CA GLY A 108 9.15 -0.54 -8.24
C GLY A 108 9.53 -1.83 -7.49
N LEU A 109 9.39 -1.83 -6.16
CA LEU A 109 9.64 -3.00 -5.31
C LEU A 109 8.75 -4.18 -5.71
N THR A 110 7.47 -3.93 -5.99
CA THR A 110 6.54 -4.98 -6.45
C THR A 110 7.06 -5.70 -7.69
N ARG A 111 7.51 -4.95 -8.68
CA ARG A 111 8.05 -5.52 -9.93
C ARG A 111 9.34 -6.29 -9.69
N THR A 112 10.28 -5.75 -8.92
CA THR A 112 11.54 -6.41 -8.60
C THR A 112 11.28 -7.72 -7.85
N TRP A 113 10.50 -7.67 -6.76
CA TRP A 113 10.22 -8.86 -5.95
C TRP A 113 9.41 -9.91 -6.71
N SER A 114 8.54 -9.50 -7.64
CA SER A 114 7.82 -10.47 -8.48
C SER A 114 8.75 -11.29 -9.36
N LEU A 115 9.86 -10.71 -9.82
CA LEU A 115 10.88 -11.43 -10.61
C LEU A 115 11.74 -12.33 -9.72
N GLU A 116 12.15 -11.85 -8.55
CA GLU A 116 13.04 -12.56 -7.62
C GLU A 116 12.37 -13.75 -6.92
N LEU A 117 11.04 -13.69 -6.74
CA LEU A 117 10.30 -14.65 -5.92
C LEU A 117 9.37 -15.58 -6.75
N ALA A 118 9.22 -15.33 -8.05
CA ALA A 118 8.29 -16.10 -8.90
C ALA A 118 8.60 -17.58 -8.93
N ALA A 119 9.88 -17.96 -9.02
CA ALA A 119 10.32 -19.35 -9.06
C ALA A 119 10.00 -20.12 -7.75
N ASP A 120 9.79 -19.39 -6.66
CA ASP A 120 9.44 -19.92 -5.34
C ASP A 120 7.92 -20.01 -5.12
N GLY A 121 7.09 -19.88 -6.17
CA GLY A 121 5.63 -19.92 -6.07
C GLY A 121 5.02 -18.71 -5.36
N ILE A 122 5.78 -17.61 -5.23
CA ILE A 122 5.37 -16.38 -4.53
C ILE A 122 4.97 -15.32 -5.55
N THR A 123 3.79 -14.73 -5.39
CA THR A 123 3.36 -13.57 -6.17
C THR A 123 3.44 -12.29 -5.37
N VAL A 124 3.82 -11.20 -6.04
CA VAL A 124 3.88 -9.85 -5.46
C VAL A 124 3.11 -8.91 -6.37
N ASN A 125 2.05 -8.29 -5.84
CA ASN A 125 1.21 -7.35 -6.58
C ASN A 125 1.03 -6.05 -5.80
N CYS A 126 0.59 -5.01 -6.48
CA CYS A 126 0.41 -3.68 -5.92
C CYS A 126 -1.02 -3.19 -6.14
N ILE A 127 -1.62 -2.59 -5.12
CA ILE A 127 -2.88 -1.85 -5.24
C ILE A 127 -2.58 -0.36 -5.07
N CYS A 128 -3.16 0.46 -5.96
CA CYS A 128 -3.09 1.91 -5.92
C CYS A 128 -4.48 2.50 -5.65
N PRO A 129 -4.87 2.69 -4.37
CA PRO A 129 -6.13 3.30 -4.02
C PRO A 129 -6.26 4.74 -4.55
N GLY A 130 -7.48 5.11 -4.93
CA GLY A 130 -7.91 6.50 -5.09
C GLY A 130 -8.31 7.12 -3.74
N PRO A 131 -9.22 8.11 -3.73
CA PRO A 131 -9.83 8.61 -2.51
C PRO A 131 -10.70 7.52 -1.87
N ILE A 132 -10.36 7.13 -0.63
CA ILE A 132 -11.05 6.10 0.15
C ILE A 132 -11.53 6.70 1.47
N ALA A 133 -12.78 6.45 1.83
CA ALA A 133 -13.45 7.00 3.01
C ALA A 133 -12.96 6.37 4.33
N THR A 134 -11.65 6.47 4.59
CA THR A 134 -11.04 6.11 5.88
C THR A 134 -11.22 7.24 6.89
N GLU A 135 -11.10 6.94 8.18
CA GLU A 135 -11.15 7.97 9.22
C GLU A 135 -10.07 9.05 9.00
N LEU A 136 -8.84 8.65 8.63
CA LEU A 136 -7.78 9.59 8.30
C LEU A 136 -8.16 10.51 7.12
N TYR A 137 -8.82 9.96 6.09
CA TYR A 137 -9.27 10.74 4.95
C TYR A 137 -10.35 11.75 5.36
N LYS A 138 -11.34 11.33 6.16
CA LYS A 138 -12.44 12.19 6.63
C LYS A 138 -11.94 13.36 7.48
N ILE A 139 -10.97 13.10 8.39
CA ILE A 139 -10.34 14.13 9.20
C ILE A 139 -9.60 15.15 8.33
N ALA A 140 -8.84 14.69 7.35
CA ALA A 140 -8.04 15.54 6.46
C ALA A 140 -8.86 16.24 5.35
N ASN A 141 -10.10 15.79 5.11
CA ASN A 141 -10.97 16.27 4.03
C ASN A 141 -12.43 16.34 4.54
N PRO A 142 -12.82 17.37 5.30
CA PRO A 142 -14.18 17.55 5.78
C PRO A 142 -15.18 17.53 4.61
N ALA A 143 -16.34 16.91 4.82
CA ALA A 143 -17.32 16.68 3.75
C ALA A 143 -17.94 17.97 3.19
N ASP A 144 -17.97 19.03 4.00
CA ASP A 144 -18.51 20.36 3.69
C ASP A 144 -17.45 21.32 3.10
N ASP A 145 -16.16 20.94 3.09
CA ASP A 145 -15.12 21.77 2.46
C ASP A 145 -15.32 21.80 0.93
N PRO A 146 -15.44 23.00 0.32
CA PRO A 146 -15.60 23.14 -1.12
C PRO A 146 -14.53 22.44 -1.96
N ARG A 147 -13.28 22.35 -1.43
CA ARG A 147 -12.17 21.65 -2.08
C ARG A 147 -12.39 20.14 -2.07
N THR A 148 -12.92 19.60 -0.98
CA THR A 148 -13.31 18.19 -0.88
C THR A 148 -14.42 17.87 -1.86
N ILE A 149 -15.48 18.67 -1.89
CA ILE A 149 -16.62 18.50 -2.82
C ILE A 149 -16.12 18.54 -4.27
N ALA A 150 -15.32 19.55 -4.64
CA ALA A 150 -14.76 19.68 -5.98
C ALA A 150 -13.86 18.47 -6.34
N SER A 151 -13.06 17.98 -5.40
CA SER A 151 -12.20 16.80 -5.61
C SER A 151 -13.02 15.53 -5.83
N LEU A 152 -14.07 15.32 -5.05
CA LEU A 152 -14.96 14.15 -5.19
C LEU A 152 -15.74 14.17 -6.49
N ALA A 153 -16.19 15.36 -6.95
CA ALA A 153 -16.87 15.54 -8.24
C ALA A 153 -15.98 15.16 -9.45
N THR A 154 -14.65 15.03 -9.25
CA THR A 154 -13.74 14.58 -10.32
C THR A 154 -13.63 13.05 -10.45
N ILE A 155 -14.24 12.28 -9.55
CA ILE A 155 -14.19 10.81 -9.60
C ILE A 155 -15.23 10.32 -10.61
N PRO A 156 -14.83 9.69 -11.74
CA PRO A 156 -15.79 9.27 -12.76
C PRO A 156 -16.84 8.27 -12.26
N ALA A 157 -16.52 7.44 -11.26
CA ALA A 157 -17.47 6.52 -10.64
C ALA A 157 -18.56 7.20 -9.80
N GLY A 158 -18.52 8.53 -9.62
CA GLY A 158 -19.54 9.31 -8.91
C GLY A 158 -19.57 9.10 -7.39
N ARG A 159 -18.62 8.36 -6.83
CA ARG A 159 -18.52 8.13 -5.39
C ARG A 159 -17.08 8.04 -4.92
N ILE A 160 -16.85 8.32 -3.64
CA ILE A 160 -15.62 7.95 -2.95
C ILE A 160 -15.59 6.42 -2.75
N GLY A 161 -14.41 5.82 -2.81
CA GLY A 161 -14.23 4.40 -2.49
C GLY A 161 -14.36 4.12 -0.99
N THR A 162 -14.56 2.87 -0.63
CA THR A 162 -14.61 2.40 0.76
C THR A 162 -13.41 1.48 1.07
N PRO A 163 -13.08 1.26 2.34
CA PRO A 163 -12.09 0.26 2.72
C PRO A 163 -12.38 -1.13 2.14
N GLU A 164 -13.65 -1.50 2.01
CA GLU A 164 -14.10 -2.78 1.45
C GLU A 164 -13.77 -2.89 -0.05
N ASP A 165 -13.83 -1.80 -0.81
CA ASP A 165 -13.40 -1.80 -2.23
C ASP A 165 -11.91 -2.21 -2.35
N ILE A 166 -11.07 -1.78 -1.40
CA ILE A 166 -9.65 -2.14 -1.37
C ILE A 166 -9.44 -3.56 -0.82
N ALA A 167 -10.21 -3.95 0.21
CA ALA A 167 -10.12 -5.28 0.79
C ALA A 167 -10.47 -6.37 -0.24
N GLN A 168 -11.48 -6.14 -1.10
CA GLN A 168 -11.82 -7.08 -2.18
C GLN A 168 -10.69 -7.22 -3.21
N ALA A 169 -10.06 -6.12 -3.59
CA ALA A 169 -8.90 -6.17 -4.50
C ALA A 169 -7.71 -6.90 -3.85
N ALA A 170 -7.49 -6.69 -2.55
CA ALA A 170 -6.46 -7.41 -1.81
C ALA A 170 -6.79 -8.91 -1.72
N ALA A 171 -8.03 -9.27 -1.39
CA ALA A 171 -8.49 -10.66 -1.33
C ALA A 171 -8.29 -11.38 -2.68
N PHE A 172 -8.58 -10.70 -3.80
CA PHE A 172 -8.32 -11.23 -5.14
C PHE A 172 -6.84 -11.59 -5.34
N PHE A 173 -5.91 -10.69 -5.03
CA PHE A 173 -4.47 -10.98 -5.18
C PHE A 173 -3.95 -12.01 -4.17
N LEU A 174 -4.58 -12.12 -3.00
CA LEU A 174 -4.20 -13.07 -1.95
C LEU A 174 -4.80 -14.48 -2.15
N HIS A 175 -5.72 -14.64 -3.11
CA HIS A 175 -6.35 -15.92 -3.38
C HIS A 175 -5.34 -16.94 -3.93
N GLU A 176 -5.54 -18.21 -3.63
CA GLU A 176 -4.66 -19.29 -4.09
C GLU A 176 -4.64 -19.39 -5.62
N ASP A 177 -5.79 -19.24 -6.25
CA ASP A 177 -5.94 -19.32 -7.71
C ASP A 177 -5.32 -18.13 -8.47
N SER A 178 -4.92 -17.06 -7.76
CA SER A 178 -4.25 -15.90 -8.36
C SER A 178 -2.73 -16.13 -8.58
N GLY A 179 -2.27 -17.37 -8.57
CA GLY A 179 -0.84 -17.72 -8.65
C GLY A 179 -0.13 -17.32 -9.95
N PHE A 180 -0.85 -17.01 -11.03
CA PHE A 180 -0.26 -16.53 -12.29
C PHE A 180 -0.34 -15.01 -12.47
N ILE A 181 -0.94 -14.29 -11.49
CA ILE A 181 -1.04 -12.85 -11.50
C ILE A 181 0.10 -12.30 -10.64
N ASN A 182 1.16 -11.81 -11.28
CA ASN A 182 2.39 -11.41 -10.60
C ASN A 182 2.95 -10.11 -11.18
N GLY A 183 3.52 -9.23 -10.34
CA GLY A 183 4.11 -7.96 -10.74
C GLY A 183 3.11 -6.88 -11.17
N GLN A 184 1.80 -7.08 -10.94
CA GLN A 184 0.76 -6.19 -11.42
C GLN A 184 0.52 -5.01 -10.49
N THR A 185 0.11 -3.88 -11.08
CA THR A 185 -0.32 -2.68 -10.35
C THR A 185 -1.78 -2.39 -10.72
N LEU A 186 -2.68 -2.54 -9.76
CA LEU A 186 -4.11 -2.31 -9.93
C LEU A 186 -4.53 -0.98 -9.31
N PHE A 187 -5.07 -0.08 -10.11
CA PHE A 187 -5.67 1.16 -9.61
C PHE A 187 -7.12 0.92 -9.20
N VAL A 188 -7.42 1.04 -7.91
CA VAL A 188 -8.77 0.96 -7.35
C VAL A 188 -9.20 2.37 -6.97
N CYS A 189 -9.67 3.14 -7.95
CA CYS A 189 -9.78 4.60 -7.82
C CYS A 189 -11.00 5.21 -8.50
N GLY A 190 -12.00 4.41 -8.88
CA GLY A 190 -13.18 4.92 -9.59
C GLY A 190 -12.86 5.62 -10.92
N ALA A 191 -11.84 5.11 -11.64
CA ALA A 191 -11.31 5.63 -12.91
C ALA A 191 -10.57 6.99 -12.80
N SER A 192 -10.37 7.56 -11.60
CA SER A 192 -9.70 8.86 -11.44
C SER A 192 -8.21 8.86 -11.84
N SER A 193 -7.61 7.72 -12.16
CA SER A 193 -6.26 7.59 -12.73
C SER A 193 -6.24 7.50 -14.26
N VAL A 194 -7.38 7.30 -14.90
CA VAL A 194 -7.47 7.15 -16.37
C VAL A 194 -7.69 8.49 -17.06
N GLY A 195 -8.25 9.47 -16.37
CA GLY A 195 -8.60 10.76 -16.90
C GLY A 195 -10.11 10.97 -16.98
N ARG A 196 -10.53 12.15 -17.45
CA ARG A 196 -11.94 12.43 -17.75
C ARG A 196 -12.22 12.00 -19.19
N ALA A 197 -13.26 11.20 -19.40
CA ALA A 197 -13.81 11.07 -20.73
C ALA A 197 -14.25 12.48 -21.15
N GLY A 198 -13.62 13.01 -22.20
CA GLY A 198 -14.14 14.21 -22.85
C GLY A 198 -15.51 13.87 -23.44
N VAL A 199 -16.54 14.58 -23.02
CA VAL A 199 -17.87 14.57 -23.66
C VAL A 199 -17.85 15.69 -24.68
#